data_3ec0bd12c34e7d932c0d5f2ea5c6be40
#
_entry.id   3ec0bd12c34e7d932c0d5f2ea5c6be40
#
_cell.length_a   1.000
_cell.length_b   1.000
_cell.length_c   1.000
_cell.angle_alpha   90.00
_cell.angle_beta   90.00
_cell.angle_gamma   90.00
#
_symmetry.space_group_name_H-M   'P 1'
#
loop_
_entity.id
_entity.type
_entity.pdbx_description
1 polymer ?
#
loop_
_entity_poly.entity_id
_entity_poly.type
_entity_poly.pdbx_seq_one_letter_code
_entity_poly.pdbx_strand_id
1 'polypeptide(L)'
;VDITQAIHALIINDHCEMLEKLNKTSRAFFRSTLESKGIRNILELLQTSTEAQVIYLPMQKTPIFFPVIPFEKQAELLQLIQQPIENFYKVDGMYYLKLDEQYILIQDIGAMGQTWARLCIVKNHDFHHYNRLLLDSAAISIAQDLLKKKYIRESELHTENLWVNELIHNRLKDEILIQAQIGHEEYKVLNNLHFQVCVLEVIRTKYEPEYTLENPNKSMGIHLSLIVRSAFEQHAFRTFNT
;
A
#
# COMPACT_ATOMS: atom_id res chain seq x y z
N VAL A 1 -52.57 1.48 0.51
CA VAL A 1 -51.13 1.31 0.25
C VAL A 1 -50.75 -0.12 0.60
N ASP A 2 -50.30 -0.88 -0.37
CA ASP A 2 -49.96 -2.27 -0.19
C ASP A 2 -48.74 -2.35 0.75
N ILE A 3 -48.83 -3.16 1.81
CA ILE A 3 -47.76 -3.35 2.80
C ILE A 3 -46.45 -3.73 2.11
N THR A 4 -46.53 -4.50 1.04
CA THR A 4 -45.40 -4.90 0.21
C THR A 4 -44.70 -3.69 -0.42
N GLN A 5 -45.43 -2.72 -0.94
CA GLN A 5 -44.87 -1.48 -1.50
C GLN A 5 -44.18 -0.62 -0.45
N ALA A 6 -44.75 -0.54 0.76
CA ALA A 6 -44.17 0.19 1.85
C ALA A 6 -42.84 -0.45 2.32
N ILE A 7 -42.78 -1.79 2.42
CA ILE A 7 -41.57 -2.52 2.76
C ILE A 7 -40.50 -2.32 1.69
N HIS A 8 -40.84 -2.45 0.40
CA HIS A 8 -39.91 -2.21 -0.69
C HIS A 8 -39.34 -0.78 -0.68
N ALA A 9 -40.20 0.21 -0.44
CA ALA A 9 -39.77 1.60 -0.37
C ALA A 9 -38.79 1.83 0.79
N LEU A 10 -39.04 1.23 1.97
CA LEU A 10 -38.13 1.31 3.11
C LEU A 10 -36.76 0.67 2.82
N ILE A 11 -36.76 -0.54 2.22
CA ILE A 11 -35.53 -1.25 1.85
C ILE A 11 -34.72 -0.43 0.83
N ILE A 12 -35.36 0.12 -0.19
CA ILE A 12 -34.70 0.92 -1.20
C ILE A 12 -34.11 2.20 -0.57
N ASN A 13 -34.86 2.85 0.31
CA ASN A 13 -34.40 4.08 0.96
C ASN A 13 -33.18 3.81 1.86
N ASP A 14 -33.21 2.74 2.65
CA ASP A 14 -32.09 2.32 3.51
C ASP A 14 -30.83 2.02 2.68
N HIS A 15 -30.99 1.30 1.55
CA HIS A 15 -29.89 1.05 0.61
C HIS A 15 -29.35 2.36 -0.01
N CYS A 16 -30.21 3.29 -0.39
CA CYS A 16 -29.78 4.57 -0.95
C CYS A 16 -28.99 5.38 0.09
N GLU A 17 -29.48 5.48 1.32
CA GLU A 17 -28.75 6.16 2.40
C GLU A 17 -27.40 5.52 2.70
N MET A 18 -27.33 4.20 2.70
CA MET A 18 -26.09 3.45 2.88
C MET A 18 -25.09 3.78 1.77
N LEU A 19 -25.53 3.78 0.49
CA LEU A 19 -24.68 4.10 -0.65
C LEU A 19 -24.20 5.55 -0.65
N GLU A 20 -25.06 6.49 -0.24
CA GLU A 20 -24.65 7.90 -0.08
C GLU A 20 -23.59 8.07 1.00
N LYS A 21 -23.75 7.43 2.16
CA LYS A 21 -22.76 7.43 3.24
C LYS A 21 -21.44 6.82 2.78
N LEU A 22 -21.51 5.69 2.08
CA LEU A 22 -20.34 5.02 1.51
C LEU A 22 -19.59 5.96 0.54
N ASN A 23 -20.31 6.56 -0.40
CA ASN A 23 -19.72 7.45 -1.40
C ASN A 23 -19.08 8.68 -0.73
N LYS A 24 -19.76 9.29 0.25
CA LYS A 24 -19.22 10.43 1.02
C LYS A 24 -17.92 10.06 1.73
N THR A 25 -17.90 8.91 2.42
CA THR A 25 -16.72 8.47 3.17
C THR A 25 -15.58 8.06 2.24
N SER A 26 -15.87 7.33 1.16
CA SER A 26 -14.87 6.98 0.14
C SER A 26 -14.22 8.22 -0.48
N ARG A 27 -15.01 9.23 -0.83
CA ARG A 27 -14.48 10.51 -1.31
C ARG A 27 -13.60 11.20 -0.26
N ALA A 28 -13.91 11.08 1.02
CA ALA A 28 -13.07 11.63 2.08
C ALA A 28 -11.72 10.91 2.17
N PHE A 29 -11.68 9.58 1.98
CA PHE A 29 -10.43 8.82 1.88
C PHE A 29 -9.58 9.30 0.71
N PHE A 30 -10.15 9.38 -0.50
CA PHE A 30 -9.43 9.88 -1.68
C PHE A 30 -8.91 11.31 -1.50
N ARG A 31 -9.73 12.19 -0.91
CA ARG A 31 -9.30 13.57 -0.62
C ARG A 31 -8.12 13.58 0.36
N SER A 32 -8.13 12.73 1.39
CA SER A 32 -7.02 12.60 2.34
C SER A 32 -5.72 12.20 1.65
N THR A 33 -5.79 11.31 0.65
CA THR A 33 -4.65 10.89 -0.17
C THR A 33 -4.15 12.04 -1.05
N LEU A 34 -5.05 12.77 -1.71
CA LEU A 34 -4.70 13.90 -2.58
C LEU A 34 -4.07 15.05 -1.80
N GLU A 35 -4.63 15.38 -0.65
CA GLU A 35 -4.15 16.46 0.22
C GLU A 35 -2.93 16.05 1.07
N SER A 36 -2.44 14.82 0.87
CA SER A 36 -1.28 14.26 1.61
C SER A 36 -1.43 14.32 3.14
N LYS A 37 -2.65 14.20 3.66
CA LYS A 37 -2.95 14.17 5.11
C LYS A 37 -2.40 12.93 5.80
N GLY A 38 -1.99 11.93 5.02
CA GLY A 38 -1.35 10.72 5.49
C GLY A 38 -2.33 9.62 5.93
N ILE A 39 -1.76 8.43 6.14
CA ILE A 39 -2.51 7.22 6.47
C ILE A 39 -3.34 7.39 7.75
N ARG A 40 -2.82 8.11 8.75
CA ARG A 40 -3.50 8.28 10.04
C ARG A 40 -4.89 8.89 9.91
N ASN A 41 -5.06 9.86 9.02
CA ASN A 41 -6.36 10.49 8.77
C ASN A 41 -7.36 9.49 8.14
N ILE A 42 -6.88 8.59 7.26
CA ILE A 42 -7.72 7.53 6.68
C ILE A 42 -8.16 6.53 7.76
N LEU A 43 -7.25 6.16 8.68
CA LEU A 43 -7.57 5.25 9.79
C LEU A 43 -8.61 5.87 10.74
N GLU A 44 -8.50 7.16 11.04
CA GLU A 44 -9.45 7.89 11.87
C GLU A 44 -10.84 7.95 11.24
N LEU A 45 -10.91 8.28 9.94
CA LEU A 45 -12.16 8.28 9.19
C LEU A 45 -12.79 6.89 9.12
N LEU A 46 -11.98 5.83 8.94
CA LEU A 46 -12.46 4.46 8.92
C LEU A 46 -13.01 4.06 10.29
N GLN A 47 -12.31 4.37 11.37
CA GLN A 47 -12.74 4.11 12.74
C GLN A 47 -14.07 4.80 13.04
N THR A 48 -14.17 6.09 12.75
CA THR A 48 -15.38 6.88 12.99
C THR A 48 -16.57 6.36 12.18
N SER A 49 -16.34 5.89 10.93
CA SER A 49 -17.42 5.42 10.07
C SER A 49 -17.84 3.97 10.34
N THR A 50 -16.96 3.15 10.90
CA THR A 50 -17.24 1.74 11.20
C THR A 50 -17.50 1.47 12.68
N GLU A 51 -17.14 2.41 13.57
CA GLU A 51 -17.14 2.24 15.02
C GLU A 51 -16.36 0.99 15.47
N ALA A 52 -15.32 0.64 14.73
CA ALA A 52 -14.49 -0.53 14.95
C ALA A 52 -13.12 -0.15 15.49
N GLN A 53 -12.42 -1.09 16.13
CA GLN A 53 -10.99 -0.99 16.34
C GLN A 53 -10.30 -1.18 14.99
N VAL A 54 -9.58 -0.18 14.52
CA VAL A 54 -8.81 -0.23 13.28
C VAL A 54 -7.35 -0.53 13.60
N ILE A 55 -6.75 -1.44 12.83
CA ILE A 55 -5.35 -1.84 12.98
C ILE A 55 -4.69 -1.80 11.61
N TYR A 56 -3.63 -1.02 11.48
CA TYR A 56 -2.80 -0.97 10.28
C TYR A 56 -1.48 -1.66 10.56
N LEU A 57 -1.16 -2.69 9.79
CA LEU A 57 0.00 -3.56 9.93
C LEU A 57 0.92 -3.41 8.72
N PRO A 58 1.89 -2.50 8.75
CA PRO A 58 2.91 -2.42 7.70
C PRO A 58 3.90 -3.59 7.82
N MET A 59 4.39 -4.11 6.68
CA MET A 59 5.31 -5.26 6.69
C MET A 59 6.65 -5.00 7.40
N GLN A 60 7.12 -3.75 7.41
CA GLN A 60 8.46 -3.40 7.91
C GLN A 60 8.46 -2.37 9.05
N LYS A 61 7.30 -2.03 9.60
CA LYS A 61 7.19 -1.00 10.64
C LYS A 61 6.29 -1.47 11.76
N THR A 62 6.28 -0.72 12.86
CA THR A 62 5.39 -0.98 14.01
C THR A 62 3.92 -0.84 13.62
N PRO A 63 3.05 -1.73 14.11
CA PRO A 63 1.60 -1.62 13.95
C PRO A 63 1.03 -0.32 14.49
N ILE A 64 -0.03 0.18 13.86
CA ILE A 64 -0.77 1.37 14.29
C ILE A 64 -2.18 0.93 14.69
N PHE A 65 -2.56 1.24 15.92
CA PHE A 65 -3.89 0.98 16.46
C PHE A 65 -4.71 2.28 16.55
N PHE A 66 -5.95 2.24 16.08
CA PHE A 66 -6.83 3.38 16.10
C PHE A 66 -8.26 2.99 16.53
N PRO A 67 -8.79 3.49 17.66
CA PRO A 67 -8.08 4.29 18.65
C PRO A 67 -6.93 3.53 19.33
N VAL A 68 -6.04 4.26 20.00
CA VAL A 68 -4.94 3.63 20.77
C VAL A 68 -5.51 2.83 21.92
N ILE A 69 -5.07 1.58 22.07
CA ILE A 69 -5.49 0.65 23.11
C ILE A 69 -4.28 0.25 24.00
N PRO A 70 -4.51 -0.26 25.22
CA PRO A 70 -3.46 -0.75 26.11
C PRO A 70 -2.59 -1.81 25.44
N PHE A 71 -1.31 -1.85 25.78
CA PHE A 71 -0.31 -2.74 25.19
C PHE A 71 -0.69 -4.23 25.28
N GLU A 72 -1.27 -4.66 26.39
CA GLU A 72 -1.74 -6.04 26.59
C GLU A 72 -2.77 -6.44 25.54
N LYS A 73 -3.77 -5.57 25.28
CA LYS A 73 -4.78 -5.79 24.24
C LYS A 73 -4.18 -5.73 22.82
N GLN A 74 -3.15 -4.89 22.61
CA GLN A 74 -2.44 -4.87 21.33
C GLN A 74 -1.78 -6.21 21.05
N ALA A 75 -1.09 -6.78 22.03
CA ALA A 75 -0.42 -8.06 21.91
C ALA A 75 -1.41 -9.21 21.63
N GLU A 76 -2.53 -9.23 22.33
CA GLU A 76 -3.61 -10.21 22.13
C GLU A 76 -4.15 -10.15 20.69
N LEU A 77 -4.54 -8.95 20.22
CA LEU A 77 -5.07 -8.77 18.88
C LEU A 77 -4.04 -9.12 17.79
N LEU A 78 -2.75 -8.81 18.01
CA LEU A 78 -1.70 -9.18 17.06
C LEU A 78 -1.53 -10.68 16.96
N GLN A 79 -1.58 -11.41 18.08
CA GLN A 79 -1.54 -12.88 18.07
C GLN A 79 -2.71 -13.48 17.27
N LEU A 80 -3.90 -12.91 17.38
CA LEU A 80 -5.07 -13.36 16.61
C LEU A 80 -4.92 -13.09 15.11
N ILE A 81 -4.42 -11.91 14.73
CA ILE A 81 -4.28 -11.50 13.32
C ILE A 81 -3.10 -12.23 12.64
N GLN A 82 -2.08 -12.62 13.40
CA GLN A 82 -0.90 -13.32 12.88
C GLN A 82 -1.08 -14.85 12.79
N GLN A 83 -2.26 -15.37 13.11
CA GLN A 83 -2.55 -16.78 12.92
C GLN A 83 -2.37 -17.21 11.44
N PRO A 84 -2.13 -18.50 11.19
CA PRO A 84 -2.06 -19.03 9.84
C PRO A 84 -3.30 -18.67 9.02
N ILE A 85 -3.11 -18.26 7.77
CA ILE A 85 -4.19 -17.82 6.87
C ILE A 85 -5.27 -18.90 6.70
N GLU A 86 -4.92 -20.16 6.89
CA GLU A 86 -5.84 -21.32 6.84
C GLU A 86 -6.99 -21.23 7.84
N ASN A 87 -6.80 -20.49 8.93
CA ASN A 87 -7.81 -20.26 9.96
C ASN A 87 -8.83 -19.17 9.56
N PHE A 88 -8.58 -18.45 8.46
CA PHE A 88 -9.42 -17.37 7.99
C PHE A 88 -10.31 -17.81 6.82
N TYR A 89 -11.56 -17.40 6.85
CA TYR A 89 -12.44 -17.55 5.70
C TYR A 89 -12.19 -16.40 4.72
N LYS A 90 -12.09 -16.71 3.43
CA LYS A 90 -11.96 -15.69 2.39
C LYS A 90 -13.34 -15.31 1.87
N VAL A 91 -13.71 -14.03 2.04
CA VAL A 91 -14.99 -13.46 1.59
C VAL A 91 -14.70 -12.19 0.80
N ASP A 92 -15.12 -12.12 -0.46
CA ASP A 92 -14.95 -10.95 -1.35
C ASP A 92 -13.48 -10.44 -1.43
N GLY A 93 -12.51 -11.36 -1.39
CA GLY A 93 -11.08 -11.01 -1.43
C GLY A 93 -10.47 -10.62 -0.07
N MET A 94 -11.27 -10.53 0.98
CA MET A 94 -10.85 -10.23 2.35
C MET A 94 -10.75 -11.50 3.18
N TYR A 95 -9.95 -11.44 4.25
CA TYR A 95 -9.87 -12.53 5.22
C TYR A 95 -10.76 -12.19 6.42
N TYR A 96 -11.59 -13.14 6.79
CA TYR A 96 -12.55 -13.03 7.88
C TYR A 96 -12.27 -14.09 8.94
N LEU A 97 -12.24 -13.69 10.20
CA LEU A 97 -12.11 -14.58 11.35
C LEU A 97 -13.20 -14.25 12.39
N LYS A 98 -13.84 -15.29 12.88
CA LYS A 98 -14.76 -15.20 14.00
C LYS A 98 -14.19 -16.03 15.14
N LEU A 99 -13.92 -15.39 16.28
CA LEU A 99 -13.46 -16.01 17.51
C LEU A 99 -14.32 -15.54 18.66
N ASP A 100 -15.05 -16.45 19.28
CA ASP A 100 -16.00 -16.19 20.37
C ASP A 100 -16.92 -14.98 20.07
N GLU A 101 -16.72 -13.87 20.76
CA GLU A 101 -17.47 -12.62 20.57
C GLU A 101 -16.74 -11.60 19.68
N GLN A 102 -15.56 -11.95 19.11
CA GLN A 102 -14.80 -11.04 18.28
C GLN A 102 -14.87 -11.43 16.82
N TYR A 103 -15.07 -10.43 15.99
CA TYR A 103 -15.09 -10.53 14.53
C TYR A 103 -13.95 -9.70 13.97
N ILE A 104 -13.11 -10.31 13.15
CA ILE A 104 -11.94 -9.68 12.53
C ILE A 104 -12.08 -9.75 11.03
N LEU A 105 -11.92 -8.62 10.36
CA LEU A 105 -11.88 -8.52 8.91
C LEU A 105 -10.55 -7.89 8.50
N ILE A 106 -9.86 -8.53 7.56
CA ILE A 106 -8.52 -8.15 7.12
C ILE A 106 -8.52 -7.95 5.61
N GLN A 107 -7.98 -6.84 5.17
CA GLN A 107 -7.73 -6.51 3.77
C GLN A 107 -6.25 -6.30 3.55
N ASP A 108 -5.68 -6.98 2.54
CA ASP A 108 -4.33 -6.73 2.10
C ASP A 108 -4.24 -5.39 1.35
N ILE A 109 -3.19 -4.63 1.65
CA ILE A 109 -2.86 -3.36 1.01
C ILE A 109 -1.61 -3.56 0.16
N GLY A 110 -1.72 -3.35 -1.13
CA GLY A 110 -0.59 -3.51 -2.03
C GLY A 110 -0.92 -3.15 -3.46
N ALA A 111 0.07 -3.26 -4.32
CA ALA A 111 -0.06 -3.11 -5.77
C ALA A 111 1.00 -3.94 -6.48
N MET A 112 0.83 -4.17 -7.80
CA MET A 112 1.79 -4.89 -8.64
C MET A 112 2.13 -6.30 -8.12
N GLY A 113 1.13 -7.00 -7.57
CA GLY A 113 1.30 -8.35 -7.01
C GLY A 113 2.04 -8.41 -5.67
N GLN A 114 2.31 -7.28 -5.03
CA GLN A 114 3.00 -7.21 -3.75
C GLN A 114 2.09 -6.67 -2.65
N THR A 115 2.11 -7.32 -1.50
CA THR A 115 1.46 -6.83 -0.28
C THR A 115 2.46 -5.99 0.52
N TRP A 116 2.07 -4.76 0.86
CA TRP A 116 2.91 -3.80 1.63
C TRP A 116 2.46 -3.65 3.06
N ALA A 117 1.18 -3.87 3.30
CA ALA A 117 0.58 -3.77 4.61
C ALA A 117 -0.73 -4.57 4.66
N ARG A 118 -1.29 -4.72 5.86
CA ARG A 118 -2.65 -5.21 6.09
C ARG A 118 -3.46 -4.17 6.84
N LEU A 119 -4.72 -4.04 6.50
CA LEU A 119 -5.68 -3.21 7.21
C LEU A 119 -6.72 -4.13 7.83
N CYS A 120 -6.89 -4.02 9.15
CA CYS A 120 -7.81 -4.86 9.89
C CYS A 120 -8.83 -4.00 10.62
N ILE A 121 -10.06 -4.49 10.72
CA ILE A 121 -11.08 -3.96 11.64
C ILE A 121 -11.56 -5.07 12.55
N VAL A 122 -11.78 -4.73 13.84
CA VAL A 122 -12.22 -5.66 14.88
C VAL A 122 -13.46 -5.10 15.55
N LYS A 123 -14.49 -5.94 15.72
CA LYS A 123 -15.77 -5.61 16.39
C LYS A 123 -16.24 -6.78 17.24
N ASN A 124 -17.18 -6.51 18.15
CA ASN A 124 -17.83 -7.53 18.97
C ASN A 124 -19.13 -8.06 18.33
N HIS A 125 -19.44 -7.65 17.11
CA HIS A 125 -20.60 -8.12 16.35
C HIS A 125 -20.20 -8.22 14.86
N ASP A 126 -20.98 -8.97 14.10
CA ASP A 126 -20.68 -9.26 12.70
C ASP A 126 -20.67 -8.00 11.84
N PHE A 127 -19.90 -8.08 10.75
CA PHE A 127 -19.73 -6.98 9.81
C PHE A 127 -20.87 -6.91 8.81
N HIS A 128 -21.53 -5.77 8.76
CA HIS A 128 -22.44 -5.45 7.65
C HIS A 128 -21.66 -5.27 6.33
N HIS A 129 -22.33 -5.45 5.22
CA HIS A 129 -21.76 -5.23 3.88
C HIS A 129 -21.10 -3.85 3.75
N TYR A 130 -21.68 -2.83 4.35
CA TYR A 130 -21.13 -1.47 4.43
C TYR A 130 -19.70 -1.42 5.02
N ASN A 131 -19.42 -2.15 6.09
CA ASN A 131 -18.10 -2.17 6.72
C ASN A 131 -17.04 -2.77 5.78
N ARG A 132 -17.42 -3.78 5.00
CA ARG A 132 -16.53 -4.42 4.01
C ARG A 132 -16.16 -3.45 2.90
N LEU A 133 -17.15 -2.77 2.33
CA LEU A 133 -16.94 -1.78 1.28
C LEU A 133 -16.09 -0.58 1.75
N LEU A 134 -16.29 -0.14 3.00
CA LEU A 134 -15.45 0.91 3.58
C LEU A 134 -14.01 0.46 3.79
N LEU A 135 -13.81 -0.76 4.28
CA LEU A 135 -12.47 -1.32 4.48
C LEU A 135 -11.72 -1.42 3.15
N ASP A 136 -12.38 -1.90 2.10
CA ASP A 136 -11.82 -1.98 0.75
C ASP A 136 -11.45 -0.59 0.21
N SER A 137 -12.37 0.36 0.29
CA SER A 137 -12.13 1.74 -0.14
C SER A 137 -10.98 2.42 0.62
N ALA A 138 -10.87 2.19 1.94
CA ALA A 138 -9.76 2.67 2.75
C ALA A 138 -8.44 2.00 2.34
N ALA A 139 -8.44 0.68 2.14
CA ALA A 139 -7.26 -0.08 1.70
C ALA A 139 -6.74 0.41 0.34
N ILE A 140 -7.63 0.63 -0.63
CA ILE A 140 -7.28 1.20 -1.95
C ILE A 140 -6.66 2.59 -1.78
N SER A 141 -7.27 3.45 -0.95
CA SER A 141 -6.77 4.82 -0.73
C SER A 141 -5.39 4.83 -0.06
N ILE A 142 -5.15 3.91 0.89
CA ILE A 142 -3.83 3.74 1.52
C ILE A 142 -2.82 3.18 0.51
N ALA A 143 -3.23 2.21 -0.33
CA ALA A 143 -2.36 1.67 -1.37
C ALA A 143 -1.91 2.76 -2.35
N GLN A 144 -2.81 3.65 -2.75
CA GLN A 144 -2.49 4.80 -3.62
C GLN A 144 -1.52 5.77 -2.94
N ASP A 145 -1.70 6.10 -1.65
CA ASP A 145 -0.78 6.97 -0.90
C ASP A 145 0.63 6.34 -0.80
N LEU A 146 0.69 5.04 -0.51
CA LEU A 146 1.95 4.30 -0.46
C LEU A 146 2.63 4.22 -1.83
N LEU A 147 1.86 3.95 -2.88
CA LEU A 147 2.38 3.90 -4.25
C LEU A 147 2.94 5.25 -4.69
N LYS A 148 2.20 6.34 -4.42
CA LYS A 148 2.68 7.72 -4.68
C LYS A 148 4.00 8.00 -3.98
N LYS A 149 4.12 7.65 -2.69
CA LYS A 149 5.35 7.84 -1.91
C LYS A 149 6.50 7.00 -2.44
N LYS A 150 6.24 5.73 -2.80
CA LYS A 150 7.25 4.87 -3.42
C LYS A 150 7.71 5.42 -4.77
N TYR A 151 6.79 5.92 -5.59
CA TYR A 151 7.09 6.51 -6.89
C TYR A 151 7.95 7.78 -6.77
N ILE A 152 7.62 8.68 -5.85
CA ILE A 152 8.41 9.89 -5.59
C ILE A 152 9.82 9.50 -5.15
N ARG A 153 9.93 8.58 -4.18
CA ARG A 153 11.23 8.11 -3.69
C ARG A 153 12.07 7.46 -4.79
N GLU A 154 11.46 6.67 -5.66
CA GLU A 154 12.15 6.03 -6.77
C GLU A 154 12.66 7.07 -7.78
N SER A 155 11.85 8.11 -8.05
CA SER A 155 12.27 9.22 -8.91
C SER A 155 13.45 10.02 -8.32
N GLU A 156 13.44 10.24 -6.99
CA GLU A 156 14.55 10.87 -6.28
C GLU A 156 15.82 10.02 -6.35
N LEU A 157 15.71 8.73 -6.04
CA LEU A 157 16.82 7.78 -6.12
C LEU A 157 17.38 7.62 -7.53
N HIS A 158 16.52 7.67 -8.55
CA HIS A 158 16.99 7.66 -9.95
C HIS A 158 17.84 8.90 -10.25
N THR A 159 17.44 10.06 -9.72
CA THR A 159 18.24 11.29 -9.88
C THR A 159 19.54 11.22 -9.09
N GLU A 160 19.52 10.69 -7.87
CA GLU A 160 20.70 10.49 -7.03
C GLU A 160 21.70 9.50 -7.64
N ASN A 161 21.22 8.51 -8.37
CA ASN A 161 22.04 7.45 -8.98
C ASN A 161 22.57 7.80 -10.39
N LEU A 162 22.47 9.03 -10.84
CA LEU A 162 23.01 9.45 -12.15
C LEU A 162 24.49 9.13 -12.31
N TRP A 163 25.26 9.13 -11.21
CA TRP A 163 26.66 8.73 -11.21
C TRP A 163 26.89 7.29 -11.70
N VAL A 164 25.97 6.38 -11.44
CA VAL A 164 26.03 4.98 -11.92
C VAL A 164 25.97 4.95 -13.44
N ASN A 165 25.09 5.75 -14.04
CA ASN A 165 24.97 5.90 -15.48
C ASN A 165 26.24 6.48 -16.09
N GLU A 166 26.83 7.51 -15.48
CA GLU A 166 28.11 8.10 -15.90
C GLU A 166 29.28 7.09 -15.79
N LEU A 167 29.24 6.23 -14.75
CA LEU A 167 30.22 5.16 -14.57
C LEU A 167 30.10 4.09 -15.66
N ILE A 168 28.89 3.62 -15.96
CA ILE A 168 28.61 2.61 -16.99
C ILE A 168 29.03 3.13 -18.37
N HIS A 169 28.83 4.39 -18.67
CA HIS A 169 29.24 5.01 -19.93
C HIS A 169 30.70 5.42 -19.95
N ASN A 170 31.50 5.02 -18.93
CA ASN A 170 32.92 5.30 -18.82
C ASN A 170 33.26 6.82 -18.86
N ARG A 171 32.34 7.65 -18.34
CA ARG A 171 32.51 9.09 -18.21
C ARG A 171 33.17 9.48 -16.89
N LEU A 172 32.96 8.67 -15.83
CA LEU A 172 33.63 8.78 -14.54
C LEU A 172 34.82 7.81 -14.53
N LYS A 173 36.04 8.33 -14.78
CA LYS A 173 37.26 7.53 -14.80
C LYS A 173 38.15 7.75 -13.59
N ASP A 174 37.89 8.82 -12.84
CA ASP A 174 38.73 9.23 -11.72
C ASP A 174 38.01 8.91 -10.39
N GLU A 175 38.70 8.19 -9.54
CA GLU A 175 38.24 7.82 -8.20
C GLU A 175 37.85 9.05 -7.37
N ILE A 176 38.59 10.16 -7.50
CA ILE A 176 38.33 11.41 -6.79
C ILE A 176 36.97 12.00 -7.25
N LEU A 177 36.67 11.94 -8.53
CA LEU A 177 35.37 12.40 -9.05
C LEU A 177 34.23 11.53 -8.58
N ILE A 178 34.42 10.23 -8.50
CA ILE A 178 33.42 9.28 -7.98
C ILE A 178 33.15 9.59 -6.49
N GLN A 179 34.20 9.76 -5.68
CA GLN A 179 34.06 10.11 -4.27
C GLN A 179 33.37 11.47 -4.06
N ALA A 180 33.65 12.44 -4.90
CA ALA A 180 33.04 13.77 -4.82
C ALA A 180 31.53 13.73 -5.14
N GLN A 181 31.12 12.82 -6.03
CA GLN A 181 29.73 12.71 -6.46
C GLN A 181 28.86 11.86 -5.53
N ILE A 182 29.42 10.81 -4.94
CA ILE A 182 28.71 9.89 -4.03
C ILE A 182 28.78 10.35 -2.58
N GLY A 183 29.84 11.07 -2.22
CA GLY A 183 30.20 11.38 -0.84
C GLY A 183 31.19 10.37 -0.24
N HIS A 184 32.11 10.89 0.57
CA HIS A 184 33.25 10.12 1.07
C HIS A 184 32.85 8.89 1.94
N GLU A 185 31.84 9.06 2.78
CA GLU A 185 31.36 7.98 3.67
C GLU A 185 30.64 6.88 2.88
N GLU A 186 29.81 7.25 1.91
CA GLU A 186 29.09 6.30 1.06
C GLU A 186 30.06 5.55 0.14
N TYR A 187 31.07 6.21 -0.38
CA TYR A 187 32.14 5.59 -1.16
C TYR A 187 32.88 4.50 -0.38
N LYS A 188 33.24 4.76 0.88
CA LYS A 188 33.88 3.75 1.75
C LYS A 188 33.03 2.51 1.94
N VAL A 189 31.73 2.68 2.10
CA VAL A 189 30.79 1.56 2.22
C VAL A 189 30.72 0.79 0.92
N LEU A 190 30.57 1.47 -0.21
CA LEU A 190 30.45 0.85 -1.53
C LEU A 190 31.72 0.11 -1.94
N ASN A 191 32.90 0.61 -1.62
CA ASN A 191 34.18 -0.01 -1.99
C ASN A 191 34.39 -1.39 -1.31
N ASN A 192 33.65 -1.70 -0.26
CA ASN A 192 33.71 -2.98 0.45
C ASN A 192 32.57 -3.95 0.05
N LEU A 193 31.71 -3.57 -0.90
CA LEU A 193 30.58 -4.37 -1.35
C LEU A 193 30.89 -5.14 -2.64
N HIS A 194 30.25 -6.28 -2.80
CA HIS A 194 30.26 -7.03 -4.05
C HIS A 194 29.09 -6.56 -4.91
N PHE A 195 29.36 -6.22 -6.17
CA PHE A 195 28.37 -5.75 -7.13
C PHE A 195 28.07 -6.83 -8.16
N GLN A 196 26.80 -6.90 -8.54
CA GLN A 196 26.36 -7.67 -9.70
C GLN A 196 25.60 -6.73 -10.65
N VAL A 197 25.93 -6.81 -11.93
CA VAL A 197 25.22 -6.08 -12.98
C VAL A 197 24.13 -6.98 -13.54
N CYS A 198 22.90 -6.48 -13.51
CA CYS A 198 21.75 -7.14 -14.12
C CYS A 198 21.17 -6.25 -15.21
N VAL A 199 20.99 -6.81 -16.40
CA VAL A 199 20.36 -6.14 -17.53
C VAL A 199 18.96 -6.70 -17.70
N LEU A 200 17.95 -5.82 -17.67
CA LEU A 200 16.56 -6.17 -17.87
C LEU A 200 16.06 -5.59 -19.18
N GLU A 201 15.55 -6.45 -20.04
CA GLU A 201 14.92 -6.06 -21.28
C GLU A 201 13.39 -6.18 -21.16
N VAL A 202 12.69 -5.12 -21.53
CA VAL A 202 11.22 -5.12 -21.58
C VAL A 202 10.77 -5.43 -22.99
N ILE A 203 10.23 -6.62 -23.19
CA ILE A 203 9.64 -7.02 -24.47
C ILE A 203 8.19 -6.52 -24.51
N ARG A 204 7.92 -5.51 -25.35
CA ARG A 204 6.56 -5.01 -25.58
C ARG A 204 5.78 -6.01 -26.44
N THR A 205 4.70 -6.55 -25.92
CA THR A 205 3.73 -7.28 -26.72
C THR A 205 2.81 -6.31 -27.43
N LYS A 206 2.44 -6.60 -28.68
CA LYS A 206 1.67 -5.71 -29.60
C LYS A 206 0.26 -5.34 -29.14
N TYR A 207 -0.15 -5.64 -27.91
CA TYR A 207 -1.52 -5.50 -27.40
C TYR A 207 -1.72 -4.42 -26.35
N GLU A 208 -0.73 -3.55 -26.09
CA GLU A 208 -0.96 -2.44 -25.16
C GLU A 208 -1.60 -1.25 -25.89
N PRO A 209 -2.73 -0.70 -25.39
CA PRO A 209 -3.31 0.52 -25.92
C PRO A 209 -2.33 1.68 -25.76
N GLU A 210 -2.14 2.46 -26.82
CA GLU A 210 -1.37 3.70 -26.81
C GLU A 210 -1.99 4.71 -25.83
N TYR A 211 -1.60 4.66 -24.57
CA TYR A 211 -1.80 5.79 -23.69
C TYR A 211 -0.74 6.85 -24.03
N THR A 212 -1.18 7.94 -24.61
CA THR A 212 -0.38 9.14 -24.90
C THR A 212 0.01 9.82 -23.59
N LEU A 213 1.04 9.32 -22.91
CA LEU A 213 1.70 10.02 -21.81
C LEU A 213 2.90 10.79 -22.40
N GLU A 214 3.00 12.05 -22.05
CA GLU A 214 4.19 12.87 -22.31
C GLU A 214 5.44 12.17 -21.76
N ASN A 215 6.26 11.54 -22.55
CA ASN A 215 7.43 10.70 -22.23
C ASN A 215 7.12 9.29 -21.68
N PRO A 216 6.60 8.38 -22.48
CA PRO A 216 6.28 7.01 -22.08
C PRO A 216 7.50 6.22 -21.59
N ASN A 217 8.70 6.52 -22.11
CA ASN A 217 9.93 5.83 -21.73
C ASN A 217 10.38 6.15 -20.29
N LYS A 218 10.21 7.39 -19.82
CA LYS A 218 10.59 7.79 -18.47
C LYS A 218 9.65 7.20 -17.42
N SER A 219 8.37 7.22 -17.69
CA SER A 219 7.36 6.61 -16.80
C SER A 219 7.53 5.09 -16.70
N MET A 220 7.81 4.43 -17.81
CA MET A 220 8.03 2.98 -17.84
C MET A 220 9.33 2.58 -17.12
N GLY A 221 10.39 3.37 -17.25
CA GLY A 221 11.64 3.15 -16.52
C GLY A 221 11.44 3.19 -15.02
N ILE A 222 10.72 4.21 -14.50
CA ILE A 222 10.43 4.33 -13.06
C ILE A 222 9.56 3.16 -12.57
N HIS A 223 8.56 2.74 -13.35
CA HIS A 223 7.72 1.58 -12.99
C HIS A 223 8.54 0.28 -12.89
N LEU A 224 9.41 0.04 -13.88
CA LEU A 224 10.26 -1.13 -13.90
C LEU A 224 11.26 -1.11 -12.73
N SER A 225 11.88 0.03 -12.47
CA SER A 225 12.77 0.24 -11.32
C SER A 225 12.08 -0.07 -10.00
N LEU A 226 10.83 0.35 -9.85
CA LEU A 226 10.04 0.12 -8.65
C LEU A 226 9.74 -1.37 -8.44
N ILE A 227 9.38 -2.09 -9.50
CA ILE A 227 9.13 -3.54 -9.46
C ILE A 227 10.41 -4.29 -9.09
N VAL A 228 11.51 -3.98 -9.78
CA VAL A 228 12.81 -4.61 -9.55
C VAL A 228 13.28 -4.37 -8.12
N ARG A 229 13.29 -3.12 -7.67
CA ARG A 229 13.69 -2.77 -6.31
C ARG A 229 12.84 -3.48 -5.26
N SER A 230 11.52 -3.49 -5.43
CA SER A 230 10.63 -4.18 -4.51
C SER A 230 10.90 -5.69 -4.43
N ALA A 231 11.24 -6.33 -5.55
CA ALA A 231 11.60 -7.75 -5.55
C ALA A 231 12.94 -8.01 -4.86
N PHE A 232 13.92 -7.15 -5.07
CA PHE A 232 15.25 -7.31 -4.47
C PHE A 232 15.31 -6.91 -2.99
N GLU A 233 14.54 -5.91 -2.55
CA GLU A 233 14.43 -5.52 -1.14
C GLU A 233 13.93 -6.67 -0.26
N GLN A 234 13.07 -7.55 -0.77
CA GLN A 234 12.61 -8.75 -0.06
C GLN A 234 13.76 -9.72 0.27
N HIS A 235 14.85 -9.66 -0.49
CA HIS A 235 16.03 -10.49 -0.32
C HIS A 235 17.24 -9.75 0.27
N ALA A 236 17.01 -8.56 0.85
CA ALA A 236 18.05 -7.72 1.47
C ALA A 236 19.15 -7.22 0.49
N PHE A 237 18.85 -7.12 -0.79
CA PHE A 237 19.75 -6.52 -1.78
C PHE A 237 19.50 -5.02 -1.92
N ARG A 238 20.58 -4.24 -2.02
CA ARG A 238 20.50 -2.81 -2.40
C ARG A 238 20.65 -2.70 -3.91
N THR A 239 19.72 -2.00 -4.57
CA THR A 239 19.74 -1.81 -6.02
C THR A 239 20.03 -0.36 -6.39
N PHE A 240 20.83 -0.18 -7.43
CA PHE A 240 21.08 1.09 -8.09
C PHE A 240 20.55 0.99 -9.52
N ASN A 241 19.62 1.85 -9.90
CA ASN A 241 19.01 1.84 -11.23
C ASN A 241 19.56 3.00 -12.05
N THR A 242 19.76 2.77 -13.34
CA THR A 242 20.21 3.78 -14.32
C THR A 242 19.11 4.16 -15.27
#